data_5cb544ba693a62222edd4dd2b739917a
#
_entry.id   5cb544ba693a62222edd4dd2b739917a
#
_cell.length_a   1.000
_cell.length_b   1.000
_cell.length_c   1.000
_cell.angle_alpha   90.00
_cell.angle_beta   90.00
_cell.angle_gamma   90.00
#
_symmetry.space_group_name_H-M   'P 1'
#
loop_
_entity.id
_entity.type
_entity.pdbx_description
1 polymer ?
#
loop_
_entity_poly.entity_id
_entity_poly.type
_entity_poly.pdbx_seq_one_letter_code
_entity_poly.pdbx_strand_id
1 'polypeptide(L)'
;MLNSSLQQLGSALHARKISSIELTQLYLDRIAALNPALNAYITTNAATSLAQARAADARLAAGKAQPLTGIPIAQKDIFCAKGWRTTCGSKMLANFIAPYDAHVITQFNNAGTVNLGKTNMDEFAMGSSNETSYFGAVKNPWDQNAVPGGSSGGAACAVAARLCAAATGTDTGGSIRQPAALCGISGIKPTYGTVSRYGMIAFASSLDQAGPMARSAEDLALMLNVMTGFDERDSTSLQRDKEDYTRDLNKPLDGLRIGLPKEFFAEGLAQDVGSCVNLAIAEYKKLGATVVDISLPNSKLSVPVYYVLAPAEASSNLSRYDGVRYGYRAPEYSDLADMYEKSRAQGFGAEVKRRIMIGTYVLSHGYYDAYYLQAQKIRRLIAQDFTDAFKQCDVIMGPTSPSTAFNLGEKGDDPVQMYLSDIYTIAVNLAGLPGMSIPCGFGSNARPVGLQIIGNYFAEARMLNVAHQYQLATDWHSRAPQGI
;
A
#
# COMPACT_ATOMS: atom_id res chain seq x y z
N MET A 1 16.89 -4.91 18.09
CA MET A 1 16.29 -3.69 17.53
C MET A 1 15.52 -3.96 16.22
N LEU A 2 16.07 -4.67 15.24
CA LEU A 2 15.40 -4.89 13.94
C LEU A 2 14.03 -5.63 14.04
N ASN A 3 13.83 -6.45 15.07
CA ASN A 3 12.57 -7.16 15.35
C ASN A 3 11.67 -6.43 16.37
N SER A 4 12.03 -5.25 16.83
CA SER A 4 11.21 -4.47 17.77
C SER A 4 10.05 -3.78 17.05
N SER A 5 8.89 -3.64 17.72
CA SER A 5 7.76 -2.84 17.24
C SER A 5 8.09 -1.34 17.27
N LEU A 6 7.28 -0.51 16.60
CA LEU A 6 7.45 0.96 16.67
C LEU A 6 7.35 1.46 18.11
N GLN A 7 6.41 0.88 18.89
CA GLN A 7 6.28 1.22 20.31
C GLN A 7 7.54 0.89 21.12
N GLN A 8 8.12 -0.31 20.88
CA GLN A 8 9.34 -0.73 21.54
C GLN A 8 10.54 0.14 21.14
N LEU A 9 10.67 0.46 19.85
CA LEU A 9 11.71 1.37 19.35
C LEU A 9 11.56 2.77 19.94
N GLY A 10 10.33 3.34 19.93
CA GLY A 10 10.05 4.62 20.55
C GLY A 10 10.41 4.64 22.03
N SER A 11 10.02 3.62 22.79
CA SER A 11 10.36 3.49 24.20
C SER A 11 11.88 3.41 24.44
N ALA A 12 12.60 2.68 23.57
CA ALA A 12 14.06 2.56 23.68
C ALA A 12 14.77 3.90 23.39
N LEU A 13 14.30 4.66 22.39
CA LEU A 13 14.79 6.00 22.04
C LEU A 13 14.51 7.01 23.19
N HIS A 14 13.29 7.04 23.72
CA HIS A 14 12.93 7.92 24.85
C HIS A 14 13.74 7.59 26.11
N ALA A 15 13.97 6.31 26.39
CA ALA A 15 14.80 5.86 27.50
C ALA A 15 16.32 5.99 27.23
N ARG A 16 16.72 6.51 26.05
CA ARG A 16 18.11 6.65 25.60
C ARG A 16 18.94 5.35 25.69
N LYS A 17 18.26 4.20 25.48
CA LYS A 17 18.92 2.88 25.36
C LYS A 17 19.65 2.71 24.03
N ILE A 18 19.22 3.47 23.04
CA ILE A 18 19.83 3.63 21.72
C ILE A 18 19.56 5.04 21.24
N SER A 19 20.45 5.65 20.48
CA SER A 19 20.22 6.91 19.77
C SER A 19 19.53 6.68 18.42
N SER A 20 18.88 7.72 17.90
CA SER A 20 18.32 7.68 16.54
C SER A 20 19.41 7.52 15.49
N ILE A 21 20.62 8.07 15.72
CA ILE A 21 21.78 7.89 14.83
C ILE A 21 22.16 6.41 14.76
N GLU A 22 22.34 5.73 15.89
CA GLU A 22 22.71 4.31 15.95
C GLU A 22 21.65 3.43 15.32
N LEU A 23 20.37 3.70 15.61
CA LEU A 23 19.25 2.96 15.03
C LEU A 23 19.17 3.16 13.52
N THR A 24 19.35 4.39 13.03
CA THR A 24 19.36 4.72 11.61
C THR A 24 20.52 4.04 10.89
N GLN A 25 21.72 4.06 11.47
CA GLN A 25 22.89 3.41 10.91
C GLN A 25 22.67 1.89 10.77
N LEU A 26 22.09 1.25 11.79
CA LEU A 26 21.75 -0.18 11.75
C LEU A 26 20.85 -0.54 10.54
N TYR A 27 19.85 0.28 10.23
CA TYR A 27 19.01 0.06 9.04
C TYR A 27 19.73 0.38 7.75
N LEU A 28 20.54 1.43 7.68
CA LEU A 28 21.33 1.79 6.48
C LEU A 28 22.33 0.69 6.13
N ASP A 29 23.02 0.13 7.11
CA ASP A 29 23.96 -0.99 6.90
C ASP A 29 23.22 -2.23 6.36
N ARG A 30 22.05 -2.52 6.91
CA ARG A 30 21.23 -3.63 6.44
C ARG A 30 20.70 -3.39 5.02
N ILE A 31 20.28 -2.16 4.68
CA ILE A 31 19.89 -1.78 3.32
C ILE A 31 21.07 -1.99 2.37
N ALA A 32 22.27 -1.54 2.73
CA ALA A 32 23.47 -1.70 1.91
C ALA A 32 23.79 -3.18 1.64
N ALA A 33 23.57 -4.05 2.62
CA ALA A 33 23.84 -5.49 2.50
C ALA A 33 22.78 -6.22 1.65
N LEU A 34 21.49 -5.91 1.77
CA LEU A 34 20.41 -6.74 1.21
C LEU A 34 19.73 -6.13 -0.01
N ASN A 35 19.71 -4.79 -0.15
CA ASN A 35 19.03 -4.15 -1.27
C ASN A 35 19.57 -4.52 -2.65
N PRO A 36 20.88 -4.80 -2.85
CA PRO A 36 21.38 -5.29 -4.15
C PRO A 36 20.71 -6.58 -4.64
N ALA A 37 20.30 -7.46 -3.70
CA ALA A 37 19.61 -8.70 -4.04
C ALA A 37 18.09 -8.52 -4.16
N LEU A 38 17.48 -7.70 -3.28
CA LEU A 38 16.02 -7.54 -3.15
C LEU A 38 15.45 -6.43 -4.03
N ASN A 39 16.22 -5.40 -4.35
CA ASN A 39 15.82 -4.21 -5.11
C ASN A 39 14.63 -3.46 -4.52
N ALA A 40 14.53 -3.44 -3.18
CA ALA A 40 13.42 -2.83 -2.45
C ALA A 40 13.45 -1.29 -2.46
N TYR A 41 14.63 -0.67 -2.59
CA TYR A 41 14.82 0.79 -2.64
C TYR A 41 15.37 1.22 -3.99
N ILE A 42 14.79 2.29 -4.55
CA ILE A 42 15.32 3.00 -5.73
C ILE A 42 16.37 4.04 -5.31
N THR A 43 16.12 4.73 -4.20
CA THR A 43 16.98 5.82 -3.73
C THR A 43 17.14 5.76 -2.23
N THR A 44 18.39 5.80 -1.77
CA THR A 44 18.80 6.02 -0.39
C THR A 44 19.74 7.22 -0.30
N ASN A 45 19.77 7.90 0.85
CA ASN A 45 20.71 8.99 1.09
C ASN A 45 21.10 8.99 2.57
N ALA A 46 22.19 8.29 2.88
CA ALA A 46 22.67 8.12 4.25
C ALA A 46 22.96 9.46 4.94
N ALA A 47 23.54 10.43 4.23
CA ALA A 47 23.86 11.74 4.80
C ALA A 47 22.61 12.49 5.28
N THR A 48 21.54 12.49 4.45
CA THR A 48 20.25 13.10 4.78
C THR A 48 19.57 12.36 5.94
N SER A 49 19.52 11.02 5.89
CA SER A 49 18.93 10.20 6.95
C SER A 49 19.62 10.42 8.30
N LEU A 50 20.96 10.42 8.33
CA LEU A 50 21.72 10.67 9.55
C LEU A 50 21.59 12.12 10.06
N ALA A 51 21.39 13.09 9.17
CA ALA A 51 21.10 14.47 9.57
C ALA A 51 19.74 14.57 10.27
N GLN A 52 18.71 13.88 9.74
CA GLN A 52 17.39 13.77 10.39
C GLN A 52 17.48 13.03 11.73
N ALA A 53 18.28 11.96 11.82
CA ALA A 53 18.49 11.23 13.06
C ALA A 53 19.14 12.10 14.14
N ARG A 54 20.17 12.91 13.80
CA ARG A 54 20.76 13.90 14.74
C ARG A 54 19.73 14.91 15.22
N ALA A 55 18.87 15.41 14.35
CA ALA A 55 17.80 16.33 14.72
C ALA A 55 16.76 15.67 15.65
N ALA A 56 16.45 14.39 15.42
CA ALA A 56 15.58 13.61 16.30
C ALA A 56 16.20 13.39 17.69
N ASP A 57 17.48 13.06 17.77
CA ASP A 57 18.20 12.93 19.05
C ASP A 57 18.19 14.25 19.84
N ALA A 58 18.33 15.38 19.16
CA ALA A 58 18.20 16.69 19.80
C ALA A 58 16.78 16.96 20.34
N ARG A 59 15.72 16.54 19.63
CA ARG A 59 14.32 16.62 20.12
C ARG A 59 14.10 15.74 21.34
N LEU A 60 14.63 14.51 21.33
CA LEU A 60 14.58 13.57 22.43
C LEU A 60 15.30 14.15 23.68
N ALA A 61 16.47 14.74 23.48
CA ALA A 61 17.22 15.38 24.55
C ALA A 61 16.49 16.58 25.16
N ALA A 62 15.76 17.34 24.35
CA ALA A 62 15.01 18.52 24.77
C ALA A 62 13.62 18.19 25.38
N GLY A 63 13.22 16.91 25.48
CA GLY A 63 11.89 16.50 25.95
C GLY A 63 10.75 16.89 25.01
N LYS A 64 11.03 17.14 23.71
CA LYS A 64 10.05 17.55 22.69
C LYS A 64 9.71 16.43 21.70
N ALA A 65 10.00 15.19 22.08
CA ALA A 65 9.76 14.04 21.23
C ALA A 65 8.29 13.63 21.19
N GLN A 66 7.86 13.12 20.04
CA GLN A 66 6.59 12.45 19.80
C GLN A 66 6.80 10.93 19.74
N PRO A 67 5.74 10.09 19.74
CA PRO A 67 5.88 8.64 19.78
C PRO A 67 6.80 8.05 18.70
N LEU A 68 6.81 8.63 17.48
CA LEU A 68 7.63 8.14 16.37
C LEU A 68 8.93 8.95 16.14
N THR A 69 9.26 9.88 17.02
CA THR A 69 10.49 10.68 16.88
C THR A 69 11.73 9.79 16.89
N GLY A 70 12.55 9.92 15.84
CA GLY A 70 13.79 9.17 15.67
C GLY A 70 13.65 7.78 15.07
N ILE A 71 12.43 7.33 14.75
CA ILE A 71 12.19 6.02 14.14
C ILE A 71 12.46 6.06 12.64
N PRO A 72 13.32 5.17 12.09
CA PRO A 72 13.61 5.09 10.68
C PRO A 72 12.49 4.38 9.90
N ILE A 73 11.89 5.10 8.94
CA ILE A 73 10.81 4.61 8.06
C ILE A 73 11.19 4.76 6.59
N ALA A 74 10.51 4.03 5.71
CA ALA A 74 10.68 4.13 4.27
C ALA A 74 9.46 4.77 3.61
N GLN A 75 9.68 5.47 2.49
CA GLN A 75 8.62 6.16 1.74
C GLN A 75 8.47 5.53 0.35
N LYS A 76 7.25 5.12 -0.03
CA LYS A 76 6.99 4.69 -1.42
C LYS A 76 7.38 5.80 -2.40
N ASP A 77 7.99 5.45 -3.52
CA ASP A 77 8.56 6.43 -4.46
C ASP A 77 7.52 7.22 -5.28
N ILE A 78 6.28 7.23 -4.83
CA ILE A 78 5.17 8.03 -5.37
C ILE A 78 4.96 9.35 -4.60
N PHE A 79 5.47 9.44 -3.36
CA PHE A 79 5.35 10.65 -2.54
C PHE A 79 6.48 11.63 -2.84
N CYS A 80 6.12 12.85 -3.23
CA CYS A 80 7.08 13.95 -3.32
C CYS A 80 7.71 14.20 -1.94
N ALA A 81 9.03 14.11 -1.87
CA ALA A 81 9.81 14.47 -0.70
C ALA A 81 10.86 15.49 -1.12
N LYS A 82 10.81 16.70 -0.56
CA LYS A 82 11.65 17.81 -0.96
C LYS A 82 13.13 17.47 -0.95
N GLY A 83 13.79 17.70 -2.09
CA GLY A 83 15.20 17.39 -2.28
C GLY A 83 15.50 15.91 -2.56
N TRP A 84 14.51 15.03 -2.51
CA TRP A 84 14.66 13.62 -2.87
C TRP A 84 14.23 13.38 -4.32
N ARG A 85 14.92 12.47 -4.98
CA ARG A 85 14.47 11.92 -6.26
C ARG A 85 13.15 11.19 -6.04
N THR A 86 12.14 11.46 -6.88
CA THR A 86 10.81 10.86 -6.83
C THR A 86 10.42 10.44 -8.24
N THR A 87 10.50 9.14 -8.51
CA THR A 87 10.48 8.62 -9.89
C THR A 87 9.20 7.88 -10.25
N CYS A 88 8.39 7.46 -9.26
CA CYS A 88 7.26 6.56 -9.48
C CYS A 88 7.63 5.25 -10.18
N GLY A 89 8.87 4.76 -10.02
CA GLY A 89 9.36 3.58 -10.74
C GLY A 89 9.45 3.75 -12.26
N SER A 90 9.48 4.99 -12.77
CA SER A 90 9.37 5.31 -14.20
C SER A 90 10.63 6.00 -14.74
N LYS A 91 10.99 5.68 -15.99
CA LYS A 91 11.96 6.46 -16.75
C LYS A 91 11.50 7.89 -16.96
N MET A 92 10.19 8.12 -17.09
CA MET A 92 9.59 9.45 -17.27
C MET A 92 10.02 10.43 -16.19
N LEU A 93 10.15 9.97 -14.93
CA LEU A 93 10.54 10.79 -13.78
C LEU A 93 11.89 10.40 -13.17
N ALA A 94 12.71 9.61 -13.86
CA ALA A 94 13.97 9.07 -13.32
C ALA A 94 14.94 10.14 -12.80
N ASN A 95 14.87 11.35 -13.32
CA ASN A 95 15.72 12.51 -12.95
C ASN A 95 14.96 13.57 -12.12
N PHE A 96 13.70 13.34 -11.76
CA PHE A 96 12.89 14.36 -11.08
C PHE A 96 13.26 14.44 -9.59
N ILE A 97 13.70 15.62 -9.16
CA ILE A 97 13.90 15.97 -7.75
C ILE A 97 12.69 16.76 -7.27
N ALA A 98 11.99 16.26 -6.28
CA ALA A 98 10.77 16.89 -5.78
C ALA A 98 11.09 18.26 -5.13
N PRO A 99 10.41 19.36 -5.54
CA PRO A 99 10.65 20.70 -4.99
C PRO A 99 9.88 20.99 -3.70
N TYR A 100 8.95 20.10 -3.33
CA TYR A 100 8.08 20.23 -2.14
C TYR A 100 7.79 18.85 -1.52
N ASP A 101 7.29 18.87 -0.28
CA ASP A 101 6.86 17.67 0.42
C ASP A 101 5.39 17.36 0.17
N ALA A 102 5.06 16.09 -0.03
CA ALA A 102 3.70 15.59 0.11
C ALA A 102 3.19 15.80 1.54
N HIS A 103 1.87 15.91 1.71
CA HIS A 103 1.26 16.04 3.04
C HIS A 103 1.76 14.94 4.00
N VAL A 104 1.74 13.69 3.58
CA VAL A 104 2.22 12.55 4.36
C VAL A 104 3.68 12.72 4.79
N ILE A 105 4.55 13.20 3.89
CA ILE A 105 5.97 13.47 4.20
C ILE A 105 6.09 14.59 5.22
N THR A 106 5.32 15.67 5.07
CA THR A 106 5.29 16.78 6.04
C THR A 106 4.89 16.30 7.43
N GLN A 107 3.86 15.44 7.52
CA GLN A 107 3.40 14.89 8.79
C GLN A 107 4.47 14.02 9.48
N PHE A 108 5.15 13.16 8.74
CA PHE A 108 6.25 12.35 9.30
C PHE A 108 7.46 13.20 9.69
N ASN A 109 7.81 14.22 8.91
CA ASN A 109 8.86 15.18 9.28
C ASN A 109 8.52 15.93 10.57
N ASN A 110 7.25 16.34 10.74
CA ASN A 110 6.77 16.99 11.96
C ASN A 110 6.80 16.05 13.17
N ALA A 111 6.48 14.76 12.98
CA ALA A 111 6.61 13.73 14.00
C ALA A 111 8.07 13.41 14.35
N GLY A 112 9.03 13.86 13.53
CA GLY A 112 10.46 13.66 13.75
C GLY A 112 10.96 12.28 13.37
N THR A 113 10.28 11.58 12.46
CA THR A 113 10.77 10.31 11.91
C THR A 113 12.00 10.53 11.02
N VAL A 114 12.73 9.46 10.75
CA VAL A 114 13.87 9.47 9.83
C VAL A 114 13.49 8.80 8.52
N ASN A 115 13.63 9.49 7.40
CA ASN A 115 13.43 8.90 6.08
C ASN A 115 14.69 8.14 5.63
N LEU A 116 14.59 6.82 5.47
CA LEU A 116 15.69 5.97 5.00
C LEU A 116 15.86 6.02 3.49
N GLY A 117 14.79 6.32 2.75
CA GLY A 117 14.81 6.31 1.30
C GLY A 117 13.46 6.11 0.65
N LYS A 118 13.49 5.98 -0.67
CA LYS A 118 12.35 5.83 -1.55
C LYS A 118 12.28 4.38 -2.04
N THR A 119 11.20 3.68 -1.66
CA THR A 119 11.02 2.27 -2.01
C THR A 119 10.52 2.09 -3.43
N ASN A 120 10.98 1.01 -4.06
CA ASN A 120 10.60 0.61 -5.41
C ASN A 120 9.10 0.28 -5.50
N MET A 121 8.55 0.40 -6.70
CA MET A 121 7.12 0.25 -6.94
C MET A 121 6.85 -0.08 -8.41
N ASP A 122 5.70 -0.64 -8.72
CA ASP A 122 5.24 -0.68 -10.11
C ASP A 122 5.13 0.72 -10.70
N GLU A 123 5.45 0.87 -11.97
CA GLU A 123 5.50 2.16 -12.66
C GLU A 123 4.17 2.92 -12.52
N PHE A 124 4.20 4.14 -11.97
CA PHE A 124 3.03 4.98 -11.66
C PHE A 124 1.93 4.27 -10.89
N ALA A 125 2.30 3.32 -10.02
CA ALA A 125 1.39 2.45 -9.25
C ALA A 125 0.50 1.54 -10.12
N MET A 126 0.89 1.28 -11.37
CA MET A 126 0.16 0.46 -12.35
C MET A 126 0.78 -0.94 -12.44
N GLY A 127 0.33 -1.83 -11.56
CA GLY A 127 0.76 -3.22 -11.49
C GLY A 127 0.41 -3.85 -10.15
N SER A 128 0.59 -5.18 -10.09
CA SER A 128 0.26 -6.00 -8.91
C SER A 128 1.38 -6.98 -8.54
N SER A 129 2.60 -6.78 -9.10
CA SER A 129 3.74 -7.67 -8.90
C SER A 129 5.06 -6.97 -8.60
N ASN A 130 5.16 -5.67 -8.88
CA ASN A 130 6.37 -4.86 -8.84
C ASN A 130 7.45 -5.31 -9.85
N GLU A 131 7.00 -5.82 -11.00
CA GLU A 131 7.86 -6.17 -12.12
C GLU A 131 7.95 -5.05 -13.17
N THR A 132 7.03 -4.08 -13.17
CA THR A 132 6.93 -3.02 -14.18
C THR A 132 7.85 -1.83 -13.93
N SER A 133 8.59 -1.82 -12.83
CA SER A 133 9.52 -0.74 -12.48
C SER A 133 10.64 -0.58 -13.52
N TYR A 134 10.91 0.65 -13.95
CA TYR A 134 12.09 0.98 -14.77
C TYR A 134 13.42 0.61 -14.08
N PHE A 135 13.43 0.55 -12.75
CA PHE A 135 14.61 0.21 -11.95
C PHE A 135 14.73 -1.31 -11.68
N GLY A 136 13.93 -2.12 -12.36
CA GLY A 136 13.91 -3.56 -12.25
C GLY A 136 12.94 -4.08 -11.20
N ALA A 137 12.67 -5.39 -11.28
CA ALA A 137 11.74 -6.07 -10.39
C ALA A 137 12.23 -6.12 -8.93
N VAL A 138 11.31 -6.03 -8.00
CA VAL A 138 11.54 -6.32 -6.58
C VAL A 138 11.35 -7.81 -6.33
N LYS A 139 12.18 -8.39 -5.48
CA LYS A 139 12.09 -9.81 -5.10
C LYS A 139 11.42 -9.97 -3.73
N ASN A 140 10.66 -11.04 -3.59
CA ASN A 140 10.03 -11.37 -2.33
C ASN A 140 11.09 -11.87 -1.32
N PRO A 141 11.16 -11.33 -0.10
CA PRO A 141 12.17 -11.73 0.87
C PRO A 141 11.97 -13.17 1.42
N TRP A 142 10.79 -13.77 1.25
CA TRP A 142 10.53 -15.16 1.62
C TRP A 142 11.01 -16.15 0.56
N ASP A 143 11.00 -15.72 -0.70
CA ASP A 143 11.47 -16.51 -1.84
C ASP A 143 11.87 -15.55 -2.97
N GLN A 144 13.17 -15.40 -3.22
CA GLN A 144 13.69 -14.45 -4.21
C GLN A 144 13.34 -14.78 -5.68
N ASN A 145 12.75 -15.94 -5.95
CA ASN A 145 12.17 -16.25 -7.24
C ASN A 145 10.72 -15.77 -7.40
N ALA A 146 10.10 -15.30 -6.31
CA ALA A 146 8.73 -14.87 -6.29
C ALA A 146 8.58 -13.33 -6.28
N VAL A 147 7.40 -12.86 -6.70
CA VAL A 147 7.03 -11.45 -6.65
C VAL A 147 6.65 -11.04 -5.22
N PRO A 148 6.95 -9.81 -4.78
CA PRO A 148 6.50 -9.27 -3.49
C PRO A 148 5.03 -8.80 -3.52
N GLY A 149 4.41 -8.84 -4.70
CA GLY A 149 3.19 -8.10 -4.96
C GLY A 149 3.44 -6.63 -5.29
N GLY A 150 2.36 -5.90 -5.61
CA GLY A 150 2.43 -4.51 -6.04
C GLY A 150 1.10 -3.77 -5.90
N SER A 151 1.18 -2.50 -6.14
CA SER A 151 2.31 -1.68 -6.59
C SER A 151 3.27 -1.24 -5.48
N SER A 152 2.99 -1.47 -4.18
CA SER A 152 3.89 -1.11 -3.06
C SER A 152 4.83 -2.27 -2.69
N GLY A 153 5.32 -3.03 -3.68
CA GLY A 153 6.13 -4.24 -3.45
C GLY A 153 7.47 -3.94 -2.75
N GLY A 154 8.15 -2.85 -3.12
CA GLY A 154 9.37 -2.44 -2.44
C GLY A 154 9.16 -2.07 -0.97
N ALA A 155 8.02 -1.42 -0.63
CA ALA A 155 7.66 -1.10 0.74
C ALA A 155 7.37 -2.38 1.56
N ALA A 156 6.60 -3.32 0.99
CA ALA A 156 6.31 -4.61 1.62
C ALA A 156 7.58 -5.43 1.84
N CYS A 157 8.42 -5.53 0.81
CA CYS A 157 9.71 -6.20 0.88
C CYS A 157 10.60 -5.58 1.96
N ALA A 158 10.71 -4.23 2.01
CA ALA A 158 11.54 -3.53 2.98
C ALA A 158 11.11 -3.80 4.43
N VAL A 159 9.80 -3.79 4.72
CA VAL A 159 9.28 -4.11 6.05
C VAL A 159 9.52 -5.58 6.39
N ALA A 160 9.20 -6.51 5.48
CA ALA A 160 9.37 -7.95 5.70
C ALA A 160 10.84 -8.33 5.93
N ALA A 161 11.77 -7.77 5.15
CA ALA A 161 13.22 -7.99 5.28
C ALA A 161 13.87 -7.18 6.40
N ARG A 162 13.11 -6.40 7.18
CA ARG A 162 13.65 -5.53 8.25
C ARG A 162 14.63 -4.47 7.72
N LEU A 163 14.39 -3.93 6.55
CA LEU A 163 15.15 -2.80 5.97
C LEU A 163 14.62 -1.43 6.43
N CYS A 164 13.50 -1.43 7.13
CA CYS A 164 12.91 -0.28 7.83
C CYS A 164 12.00 -0.76 8.95
N ALA A 165 11.66 0.12 9.88
CA ALA A 165 10.73 -0.20 10.96
C ALA A 165 9.28 -0.27 10.46
N ALA A 166 8.91 0.63 9.54
CA ALA A 166 7.64 0.69 8.84
C ALA A 166 7.81 1.44 7.52
N ALA A 167 6.82 1.38 6.64
CA ALA A 167 6.84 2.07 5.36
C ALA A 167 5.47 2.70 5.03
N THR A 168 5.48 3.67 4.12
CA THR A 168 4.26 4.16 3.46
C THR A 168 3.99 3.38 2.17
N GLY A 169 2.73 3.20 1.85
CA GLY A 169 2.25 2.65 0.59
C GLY A 169 1.10 3.45 0.02
N THR A 170 0.64 3.07 -1.18
CA THR A 170 -0.61 3.55 -1.77
C THR A 170 -1.43 2.38 -2.27
N ASP A 171 -2.75 2.53 -2.27
CA ASP A 171 -3.69 1.47 -2.63
C ASP A 171 -4.81 2.07 -3.48
N THR A 172 -4.80 1.72 -4.76
CA THR A 172 -5.78 2.15 -5.76
C THR A 172 -6.73 1.01 -6.11
N GLY A 173 -6.24 -0.24 -6.05
CA GLY A 173 -7.02 -1.46 -6.29
C GLY A 173 -6.61 -2.63 -5.39
N GLY A 174 -5.68 -2.42 -4.45
CA GLY A 174 -5.13 -3.45 -3.60
C GLY A 174 -3.65 -3.25 -3.25
N SER A 175 -3.03 -2.18 -3.75
CA SER A 175 -1.57 -2.01 -3.76
C SER A 175 -0.87 -1.75 -2.41
N ILE A 176 -1.58 -1.77 -1.29
CA ILE A 176 -1.05 -1.93 0.07
C ILE A 176 -1.35 -3.35 0.56
N ARG A 177 -2.60 -3.79 0.45
CA ARG A 177 -3.11 -5.02 1.03
C ARG A 177 -2.54 -6.26 0.37
N GLN A 178 -2.51 -6.30 -0.96
CA GLN A 178 -2.01 -7.44 -1.73
C GLN A 178 -0.50 -7.67 -1.48
N PRO A 179 0.41 -6.67 -1.63
CA PRO A 179 1.82 -6.90 -1.30
C PRO A 179 2.05 -7.16 0.20
N ALA A 180 1.22 -6.62 1.11
CA ALA A 180 1.28 -6.98 2.51
C ALA A 180 0.98 -8.47 2.73
N ALA A 181 -0.04 -9.02 2.04
CA ALA A 181 -0.37 -10.45 2.08
C ALA A 181 0.79 -11.31 1.56
N LEU A 182 1.35 -10.96 0.38
CA LEU A 182 2.38 -11.76 -0.27
C LEU A 182 3.75 -11.69 0.42
N CYS A 183 4.01 -10.64 1.20
CA CYS A 183 5.23 -10.48 2.00
C CYS A 183 5.06 -10.81 3.49
N GLY A 184 3.88 -11.25 3.95
CA GLY A 184 3.64 -11.66 5.34
C GLY A 184 3.77 -10.52 6.34
N ILE A 185 3.29 -9.33 5.99
CA ILE A 185 3.22 -8.15 6.86
C ILE A 185 1.79 -7.64 6.97
N SER A 186 1.58 -6.62 7.79
CA SER A 186 0.30 -5.92 7.92
C SER A 186 0.29 -4.64 7.08
N GLY A 187 -0.82 -4.34 6.42
CA GLY A 187 -1.00 -3.09 5.68
C GLY A 187 -2.45 -2.65 5.68
N ILE A 188 -2.71 -1.36 5.85
CA ILE A 188 -4.06 -0.80 5.87
C ILE A 188 -4.21 0.34 4.86
N LYS A 189 -5.25 0.25 4.05
CA LYS A 189 -5.80 1.35 3.28
C LYS A 189 -6.94 1.96 4.09
N PRO A 190 -6.83 3.19 4.60
CA PRO A 190 -7.93 3.84 5.32
C PRO A 190 -9.08 4.21 4.38
N THR A 191 -10.17 4.68 4.94
CA THR A 191 -11.30 5.27 4.21
C THR A 191 -10.80 6.35 3.25
N TYR A 192 -11.32 6.37 2.02
CA TYR A 192 -10.95 7.36 1.02
C TYR A 192 -11.11 8.78 1.53
N GLY A 193 -10.09 9.61 1.34
CA GLY A 193 -10.05 11.00 1.80
C GLY A 193 -9.59 11.20 3.25
N THR A 194 -9.33 10.14 4.03
CA THR A 194 -8.81 10.24 5.40
C THR A 194 -7.35 10.70 5.45
N VAL A 195 -6.55 10.33 4.46
CA VAL A 195 -5.17 10.80 4.26
C VAL A 195 -5.12 11.64 2.99
N SER A 196 -4.58 12.86 3.08
CA SER A 196 -4.43 13.76 1.94
C SER A 196 -3.57 13.17 0.84
N ARG A 197 -3.99 13.40 -0.42
CA ARG A 197 -3.28 13.03 -1.64
C ARG A 197 -2.36 14.15 -2.14
N TYR A 198 -2.28 15.29 -1.47
CA TYR A 198 -1.39 16.39 -1.88
C TYR A 198 0.07 15.91 -1.92
N GLY A 199 0.70 16.07 -3.08
CA GLY A 199 2.08 15.63 -3.33
C GLY A 199 2.27 14.12 -3.51
N MET A 200 1.20 13.33 -3.48
CA MET A 200 1.17 11.96 -3.99
C MET A 200 0.89 12.01 -5.50
N ILE A 201 1.79 11.48 -6.31
CA ILE A 201 1.63 11.47 -7.76
C ILE A 201 0.45 10.55 -8.12
N ALA A 202 -0.52 11.09 -8.85
CA ALA A 202 -1.79 10.43 -9.08
C ALA A 202 -1.71 9.31 -10.14
N PHE A 203 -2.33 8.17 -9.83
CA PHE A 203 -2.74 7.17 -10.80
C PHE A 203 -4.22 7.35 -11.16
N ALA A 204 -5.15 7.04 -10.26
CA ALA A 204 -6.59 7.19 -10.43
C ALA A 204 -7.18 7.99 -9.27
N SER A 205 -7.43 9.27 -9.50
CA SER A 205 -7.69 10.27 -8.45
C SER A 205 -8.89 9.93 -7.56
N SER A 206 -9.91 9.24 -8.10
CA SER A 206 -11.10 8.85 -7.32
C SER A 206 -10.93 7.56 -6.52
N LEU A 207 -9.76 6.91 -6.60
CA LEU A 207 -9.47 5.61 -5.99
C LEU A 207 -8.20 5.62 -5.15
N ASP A 208 -7.20 6.44 -5.51
CA ASP A 208 -5.90 6.49 -4.87
C ASP A 208 -6.00 6.86 -3.39
N GLN A 209 -5.41 6.04 -2.52
CA GLN A 209 -5.35 6.30 -1.09
C GLN A 209 -3.97 5.91 -0.53
N ALA A 210 -3.37 6.79 0.26
CA ALA A 210 -2.16 6.49 1.02
C ALA A 210 -2.50 5.72 2.31
N GLY A 211 -1.58 4.86 2.75
CA GLY A 211 -1.70 4.14 4.01
C GLY A 211 -0.37 3.54 4.47
N PRO A 212 -0.28 3.09 5.72
CA PRO A 212 0.92 2.50 6.28
C PRO A 212 1.03 1.01 6.02
N MET A 213 2.28 0.54 6.03
CA MET A 213 2.68 -0.87 5.99
C MET A 213 3.67 -1.11 7.12
N ALA A 214 3.38 -2.08 7.98
CA ALA A 214 4.18 -2.42 9.16
C ALA A 214 4.00 -3.89 9.52
N ARG A 215 4.64 -4.37 10.58
CA ARG A 215 4.50 -5.76 10.98
C ARG A 215 3.21 -6.03 11.76
N SER A 216 2.80 -5.10 12.60
CA SER A 216 1.66 -5.27 13.51
C SER A 216 0.55 -4.24 13.29
N ALA A 217 -0.65 -4.54 13.76
CA ALA A 217 -1.78 -3.61 13.78
C ALA A 217 -1.52 -2.41 14.71
N GLU A 218 -0.81 -2.62 15.83
CA GLU A 218 -0.39 -1.54 16.72
C GLU A 218 0.54 -0.56 16.01
N ASP A 219 1.53 -1.05 15.26
CA ASP A 219 2.43 -0.21 14.46
C ASP A 219 1.66 0.56 13.38
N LEU A 220 0.68 -0.07 12.71
CA LEU A 220 -0.19 0.60 11.75
C LEU A 220 -1.01 1.73 12.39
N ALA A 221 -1.52 1.52 13.62
CA ALA A 221 -2.27 2.53 14.36
C ALA A 221 -1.41 3.76 14.68
N LEU A 222 -0.17 3.54 15.15
CA LEU A 222 0.79 4.62 15.40
C LEU A 222 1.13 5.41 14.13
N MET A 223 1.29 4.73 13.00
CA MET A 223 1.53 5.38 11.71
C MET A 223 0.31 6.18 11.23
N LEU A 224 -0.92 5.64 11.36
CA LEU A 224 -2.15 6.35 11.00
C LEU A 224 -2.35 7.61 11.86
N ASN A 225 -2.04 7.56 13.16
CA ASN A 225 -2.10 8.74 14.04
C ASN A 225 -1.26 9.91 13.51
N VAL A 226 -0.22 9.63 12.73
CA VAL A 226 0.63 10.66 12.09
C VAL A 226 0.11 11.04 10.71
N MET A 227 -0.28 10.06 9.88
CA MET A 227 -0.60 10.26 8.45
C MET A 227 -1.94 10.97 8.23
N THR A 228 -2.92 10.77 9.13
CA THR A 228 -4.29 11.26 8.95
C THR A 228 -4.44 12.71 9.38
N GLY A 229 -5.39 13.39 8.75
CA GLY A 229 -5.77 14.76 9.07
C GLY A 229 -6.21 15.53 7.83
N PHE A 230 -7.00 16.59 8.05
CA PHE A 230 -7.48 17.46 7.00
C PHE A 230 -6.34 18.27 6.35
N ASP A 231 -6.42 18.39 5.03
CA ASP A 231 -5.48 19.21 4.23
C ASP A 231 -6.29 19.95 3.15
N GLU A 232 -6.38 21.28 3.27
CA GLU A 232 -7.11 22.14 2.35
C GLU A 232 -6.58 22.11 0.91
N ARG A 233 -5.33 21.64 0.70
CA ARG A 233 -4.71 21.52 -0.62
C ARG A 233 -5.19 20.31 -1.43
N ASP A 234 -5.91 19.39 -0.81
CA ASP A 234 -6.55 18.25 -1.46
C ASP A 234 -8.07 18.36 -1.33
N SER A 235 -8.75 18.62 -2.44
CA SER A 235 -10.21 18.76 -2.50
C SER A 235 -10.98 17.51 -2.05
N THR A 236 -10.32 16.36 -1.97
CA THR A 236 -10.92 15.09 -1.50
C THR A 236 -10.60 14.80 -0.05
N SER A 237 -9.75 15.60 0.61
CA SER A 237 -9.44 15.45 2.04
C SER A 237 -10.67 15.76 2.89
N LEU A 238 -10.98 14.87 3.81
CA LEU A 238 -12.18 14.98 4.63
C LEU A 238 -11.88 15.78 5.90
N GLN A 239 -12.71 16.80 6.17
CA GLN A 239 -12.64 17.56 7.41
C GLN A 239 -13.31 16.78 8.52
N ARG A 240 -12.51 16.10 9.34
CA ARG A 240 -12.93 15.29 10.50
C ARG A 240 -12.02 15.55 11.68
N ASP A 241 -12.55 15.34 12.87
CA ASP A 241 -11.75 15.36 14.09
C ASP A 241 -10.63 14.32 14.01
N LYS A 242 -9.48 14.68 14.58
CA LYS A 242 -8.35 13.77 14.63
C LYS A 242 -8.68 12.59 15.53
N GLU A 243 -8.56 11.39 14.98
CA GLU A 243 -8.85 10.15 15.67
C GLU A 243 -7.57 9.58 16.32
N ASP A 244 -7.69 8.95 17.48
CA ASP A 244 -6.65 8.09 18.04
C ASP A 244 -6.96 6.63 17.66
N TYR A 245 -6.20 6.10 16.71
CA TYR A 245 -6.36 4.74 16.21
C TYR A 245 -5.85 3.67 17.20
N THR A 246 -5.16 4.06 18.27
CA THR A 246 -4.69 3.14 19.32
C THR A 246 -5.73 2.91 20.44
N ARG A 247 -6.77 3.76 20.53
CA ARG A 247 -7.71 3.81 21.66
C ARG A 247 -8.42 2.49 21.97
N ASP A 248 -8.65 1.67 20.97
CA ASP A 248 -9.48 0.47 21.07
C ASP A 248 -8.70 -0.85 20.92
N LEU A 249 -7.39 -0.82 20.72
CA LEU A 249 -6.55 -1.99 20.40
C LEU A 249 -6.76 -3.18 21.34
N ASN A 250 -6.90 -2.91 22.64
CA ASN A 250 -7.01 -3.93 23.68
C ASN A 250 -8.45 -4.30 24.06
N LYS A 251 -9.47 -3.82 23.34
CA LYS A 251 -10.86 -4.20 23.59
C LYS A 251 -11.09 -5.67 23.20
N PRO A 252 -11.80 -6.45 24.03
CA PRO A 252 -12.22 -7.82 23.68
C PRO A 252 -13.09 -7.84 22.43
N LEU A 253 -13.15 -8.99 21.76
CA LEU A 253 -13.95 -9.20 20.54
C LEU A 253 -15.30 -9.87 20.80
N ASP A 254 -15.72 -10.00 22.08
CA ASP A 254 -17.00 -10.61 22.44
C ASP A 254 -18.16 -9.97 21.69
N GLY A 255 -18.94 -10.79 21.00
CA GLY A 255 -20.10 -10.36 20.22
C GLY A 255 -19.78 -9.71 18.87
N LEU A 256 -18.51 -9.64 18.46
CA LEU A 256 -18.13 -9.16 17.11
C LEU A 256 -18.77 -10.06 16.04
N ARG A 257 -19.48 -9.47 15.08
CA ARG A 257 -20.08 -10.17 13.95
C ARG A 257 -19.17 -10.06 12.73
N ILE A 258 -18.67 -11.18 12.24
CA ILE A 258 -17.81 -11.29 11.05
C ILE A 258 -18.65 -11.73 9.87
N GLY A 259 -18.78 -10.90 8.85
CA GLY A 259 -19.42 -11.23 7.58
C GLY A 259 -18.45 -12.01 6.68
N LEU A 260 -18.88 -13.15 6.16
CA LEU A 260 -18.14 -13.95 5.18
C LEU A 260 -18.88 -13.90 3.84
N PRO A 261 -18.36 -13.15 2.84
CA PRO A 261 -18.98 -13.16 1.51
C PRO A 261 -18.77 -14.51 0.83
N LYS A 262 -19.84 -15.18 0.42
CA LYS A 262 -19.74 -16.45 -0.33
C LYS A 262 -18.90 -16.33 -1.60
N GLU A 263 -18.90 -15.16 -2.21
CA GLU A 263 -18.14 -14.84 -3.44
C GLU A 263 -16.62 -14.86 -3.23
N PHE A 264 -16.14 -14.70 -1.99
CA PHE A 264 -14.71 -14.72 -1.67
C PHE A 264 -14.16 -16.15 -1.48
N PHE A 265 -15.05 -17.14 -1.37
CA PHE A 265 -14.71 -18.56 -1.16
C PHE A 265 -15.17 -19.43 -2.33
N ALA A 266 -15.39 -18.82 -3.50
CA ALA A 266 -15.81 -19.47 -4.73
C ALA A 266 -14.62 -20.07 -5.51
N GLU A 267 -14.90 -20.60 -6.68
CA GLU A 267 -13.91 -21.09 -7.63
C GLU A 267 -12.81 -20.06 -7.94
N GLY A 268 -11.57 -20.51 -8.06
CA GLY A 268 -10.39 -19.67 -8.29
C GLY A 268 -9.58 -19.33 -7.04
N LEU A 269 -10.10 -19.61 -5.83
CA LEU A 269 -9.32 -19.53 -4.59
C LEU A 269 -8.45 -20.78 -4.41
N ALA A 270 -7.13 -20.59 -4.25
CA ALA A 270 -6.21 -21.69 -3.95
C ALA A 270 -6.56 -22.35 -2.61
N GLN A 271 -6.54 -23.68 -2.57
CA GLN A 271 -6.97 -24.46 -1.42
C GLN A 271 -6.16 -24.15 -0.15
N ASP A 272 -4.86 -23.97 -0.27
CA ASP A 272 -3.98 -23.63 0.85
C ASP A 272 -4.28 -22.24 1.42
N VAL A 273 -4.58 -21.25 0.56
CA VAL A 273 -5.03 -19.92 0.99
C VAL A 273 -6.36 -20.01 1.73
N GLY A 274 -7.34 -20.70 1.14
CA GLY A 274 -8.65 -20.93 1.77
C GLY A 274 -8.54 -21.61 3.14
N SER A 275 -7.66 -22.61 3.25
CA SER A 275 -7.39 -23.31 4.52
C SER A 275 -6.82 -22.39 5.60
N CYS A 276 -5.81 -21.54 5.26
CA CYS A 276 -5.25 -20.57 6.20
C CYS A 276 -6.29 -19.55 6.67
N VAL A 277 -7.10 -19.03 5.75
CA VAL A 277 -8.17 -18.06 6.08
C VAL A 277 -9.22 -18.70 6.99
N ASN A 278 -9.64 -19.93 6.73
CA ASN A 278 -10.61 -20.64 7.57
C ASN A 278 -10.06 -20.92 8.98
N LEU A 279 -8.77 -21.25 9.12
CA LEU A 279 -8.11 -21.38 10.42
C LEU A 279 -8.08 -20.05 11.18
N ALA A 280 -7.82 -18.94 10.49
CA ALA A 280 -7.88 -17.62 11.11
C ALA A 280 -9.30 -17.26 11.59
N ILE A 281 -10.33 -17.56 10.80
CA ILE A 281 -11.73 -17.35 11.20
C ILE A 281 -12.08 -18.23 12.41
N ALA A 282 -11.58 -19.46 12.47
CA ALA A 282 -11.76 -20.33 13.63
C ALA A 282 -11.11 -19.74 14.90
N GLU A 283 -9.97 -19.07 14.77
CA GLU A 283 -9.34 -18.37 15.90
C GLU A 283 -10.17 -17.17 16.38
N TYR A 284 -10.74 -16.39 15.47
CA TYR A 284 -11.67 -15.31 15.84
C TYR A 284 -12.90 -15.82 16.60
N LYS A 285 -13.43 -17.01 16.24
CA LYS A 285 -14.53 -17.62 17.02
C LYS A 285 -14.12 -17.94 18.45
N LYS A 286 -12.89 -18.40 18.69
CA LYS A 286 -12.35 -18.61 20.05
C LYS A 286 -12.20 -17.31 20.82
N LEU A 287 -11.93 -16.18 20.11
CA LEU A 287 -11.85 -14.85 20.69
C LEU A 287 -13.22 -14.20 20.93
N GLY A 288 -14.33 -14.95 20.80
CA GLY A 288 -15.70 -14.50 21.09
C GLY A 288 -16.47 -13.93 19.90
N ALA A 289 -15.91 -13.95 18.70
CA ALA A 289 -16.61 -13.48 17.51
C ALA A 289 -17.63 -14.51 16.98
N THR A 290 -18.68 -14.01 16.33
CA THR A 290 -19.67 -14.79 15.59
C THR A 290 -19.51 -14.59 14.09
N VAL A 291 -19.91 -15.58 13.30
CA VAL A 291 -19.82 -15.54 11.83
C VAL A 291 -21.21 -15.42 11.24
N VAL A 292 -21.36 -14.58 10.23
CA VAL A 292 -22.59 -14.36 9.47
C VAL A 292 -22.27 -14.54 7.98
N ASP A 293 -23.03 -15.40 7.31
CA ASP A 293 -22.94 -15.54 5.85
C ASP A 293 -23.57 -14.32 5.18
N ILE A 294 -22.82 -13.68 4.30
CA ILE A 294 -23.27 -12.50 3.53
C ILE A 294 -23.03 -12.71 2.04
N SER A 295 -23.58 -11.86 1.22
CA SER A 295 -23.37 -11.85 -0.24
C SER A 295 -23.02 -10.46 -0.73
N LEU A 296 -22.08 -10.40 -1.70
CA LEU A 296 -21.68 -9.21 -2.43
C LEU A 296 -21.89 -9.47 -3.93
N PRO A 297 -23.15 -9.54 -4.42
CA PRO A 297 -23.50 -10.10 -5.73
C PRO A 297 -22.89 -9.35 -6.90
N ASN A 298 -22.59 -8.05 -6.74
CA ASN A 298 -21.97 -7.24 -7.78
C ASN A 298 -20.44 -7.26 -7.75
N SER A 299 -19.81 -7.95 -6.76
CA SER A 299 -18.33 -8.00 -6.63
C SER A 299 -17.64 -8.56 -7.87
N LYS A 300 -18.27 -9.49 -8.61
CA LYS A 300 -17.79 -10.03 -9.90
C LYS A 300 -17.59 -8.97 -10.98
N LEU A 301 -18.24 -7.82 -10.87
CA LEU A 301 -18.12 -6.69 -11.79
C LEU A 301 -16.99 -5.73 -11.40
N SER A 302 -16.32 -5.95 -10.27
CA SER A 302 -15.32 -5.01 -9.74
C SER A 302 -14.11 -4.88 -10.67
N VAL A 303 -13.57 -6.00 -11.17
CA VAL A 303 -12.42 -5.99 -12.08
C VAL A 303 -12.77 -5.24 -13.39
N PRO A 304 -13.84 -5.57 -14.14
CA PRO A 304 -14.21 -4.81 -15.34
C PRO A 304 -14.42 -3.32 -15.07
N VAL A 305 -15.14 -2.97 -13.99
CA VAL A 305 -15.39 -1.57 -13.62
C VAL A 305 -14.10 -0.82 -13.32
N TYR A 306 -13.20 -1.43 -12.58
CA TYR A 306 -11.92 -0.84 -12.24
C TYR A 306 -11.06 -0.57 -13.48
N TYR A 307 -11.00 -1.54 -14.42
CA TYR A 307 -10.20 -1.42 -15.64
C TYR A 307 -10.84 -0.53 -16.71
N VAL A 308 -12.03 0.00 -16.46
CA VAL A 308 -12.60 1.15 -17.18
C VAL A 308 -12.26 2.45 -16.49
N LEU A 309 -12.52 2.58 -15.18
CA LEU A 309 -12.38 3.83 -14.44
C LEU A 309 -10.91 4.23 -14.22
N ALA A 310 -10.08 3.30 -13.74
CA ALA A 310 -8.71 3.64 -13.41
C ALA A 310 -7.86 4.01 -14.65
N PRO A 311 -7.92 3.31 -15.79
CA PRO A 311 -7.28 3.76 -17.02
C PRO A 311 -7.79 5.09 -17.55
N ALA A 312 -9.11 5.36 -17.47
CA ALA A 312 -9.69 6.65 -17.87
C ALA A 312 -9.09 7.80 -17.07
N GLU A 313 -9.03 7.67 -15.75
CA GLU A 313 -8.41 8.69 -14.87
C GLU A 313 -6.89 8.78 -15.07
N ALA A 314 -6.21 7.64 -15.29
CA ALA A 314 -4.77 7.61 -15.58
C ALA A 314 -4.43 8.35 -16.87
N SER A 315 -5.19 8.17 -17.94
CA SER A 315 -4.95 8.86 -19.21
C SER A 315 -5.01 10.37 -19.05
N SER A 316 -5.95 10.87 -18.25
CA SER A 316 -6.06 12.28 -17.89
C SER A 316 -4.91 12.74 -16.97
N ASN A 317 -4.64 12.00 -15.89
CA ASN A 317 -3.60 12.36 -14.92
C ASN A 317 -2.19 12.37 -15.52
N LEU A 318 -1.87 11.40 -16.38
CA LEU A 318 -0.54 11.28 -16.98
C LEU A 318 -0.34 12.13 -18.24
N SER A 319 -1.36 12.88 -18.71
CA SER A 319 -1.24 13.81 -19.83
C SER A 319 -0.22 14.93 -19.59
N ARG A 320 0.02 15.29 -18.31
CA ARG A 320 0.98 16.31 -17.90
C ARG A 320 2.45 15.92 -18.10
N TYR A 321 2.76 14.65 -18.30
CA TYR A 321 4.12 14.15 -18.51
C TYR A 321 4.41 14.11 -20.01
N ASP A 322 4.89 15.21 -20.54
CA ASP A 322 5.09 15.45 -21.97
C ASP A 322 6.55 15.76 -22.35
N GLY A 323 7.46 15.76 -21.37
CA GLY A 323 8.87 16.07 -21.57
C GLY A 323 9.19 17.57 -21.74
N VAL A 324 8.21 18.47 -21.55
CA VAL A 324 8.41 19.93 -21.74
C VAL A 324 8.99 20.60 -20.50
N ARG A 325 8.34 20.46 -19.35
CA ARG A 325 8.69 21.20 -18.13
C ARG A 325 9.62 20.44 -17.20
N TYR A 326 9.46 19.11 -17.13
CA TYR A 326 10.22 18.20 -16.27
C TYR A 326 10.12 16.76 -16.78
N GLY A 327 10.92 15.89 -16.24
CA GLY A 327 10.95 14.50 -16.60
C GLY A 327 11.80 14.20 -17.84
N TYR A 328 11.58 13.01 -18.40
CA TYR A 328 12.29 12.54 -19.59
C TYR A 328 11.84 13.28 -20.83
N ARG A 329 12.79 13.79 -21.62
CA ARG A 329 12.59 14.30 -22.98
C ARG A 329 13.42 13.45 -23.94
N ALA A 330 12.82 13.06 -25.07
CA ALA A 330 13.54 12.39 -26.13
C ALA A 330 14.72 13.25 -26.60
N PRO A 331 15.92 12.69 -26.77
CA PRO A 331 17.09 13.46 -27.19
C PRO A 331 17.03 13.96 -28.63
N GLU A 332 16.27 13.25 -29.49
CA GLU A 332 16.17 13.55 -30.91
C GLU A 332 14.69 13.62 -31.33
N TYR A 333 14.30 14.72 -31.97
CA TYR A 333 12.95 14.93 -32.51
C TYR A 333 13.00 15.97 -33.63
N SER A 334 12.08 15.88 -34.59
CA SER A 334 12.00 16.75 -35.76
C SER A 334 11.23 18.04 -35.50
N ASP A 335 10.15 17.94 -34.70
CA ASP A 335 9.26 19.05 -34.37
C ASP A 335 8.61 18.83 -33.00
N LEU A 336 7.70 19.73 -32.61
CA LEU A 336 7.05 19.69 -31.30
C LEU A 336 6.16 18.46 -31.11
N ALA A 337 5.44 18.02 -32.12
CA ALA A 337 4.58 16.85 -32.06
C ALA A 337 5.42 15.58 -31.88
N ASP A 338 6.47 15.43 -32.69
CA ASP A 338 7.42 14.32 -32.59
C ASP A 338 8.13 14.29 -31.23
N MET A 339 8.43 15.46 -30.65
CA MET A 339 8.99 15.55 -29.29
C MET A 339 8.03 14.95 -28.25
N TYR A 340 6.74 15.30 -28.30
CA TYR A 340 5.73 14.73 -27.38
C TYR A 340 5.58 13.22 -27.57
N GLU A 341 5.43 12.78 -28.82
CA GLU A 341 5.26 11.37 -29.13
C GLU A 341 6.44 10.53 -28.66
N LYS A 342 7.65 10.91 -29.04
CA LYS A 342 8.88 10.21 -28.66
C LYS A 342 9.15 10.23 -27.16
N SER A 343 8.94 11.39 -26.50
CA SER A 343 9.16 11.51 -25.06
C SER A 343 8.23 10.57 -24.27
N ARG A 344 6.95 10.52 -24.64
CA ARG A 344 5.97 9.63 -24.02
C ARG A 344 6.20 8.16 -24.38
N ALA A 345 6.45 7.87 -25.65
CA ALA A 345 6.73 6.51 -26.12
C ALA A 345 7.93 5.86 -25.44
N GLN A 346 9.00 6.63 -25.24
CA GLN A 346 10.26 6.16 -24.64
C GLN A 346 10.31 6.27 -23.12
N GLY A 347 9.53 7.21 -22.56
CA GLY A 347 9.51 7.53 -21.13
C GLY A 347 8.59 6.62 -20.31
N PHE A 348 7.47 6.15 -20.88
CA PHE A 348 6.54 5.24 -20.23
C PHE A 348 6.80 3.77 -20.59
N GLY A 349 6.66 2.88 -19.63
CA GLY A 349 6.68 1.45 -19.80
C GLY A 349 5.43 0.89 -20.50
N ALA A 350 5.46 -0.37 -20.86
CA ALA A 350 4.42 -1.01 -21.67
C ALA A 350 3.05 -1.01 -21.00
N GLU A 351 2.97 -1.33 -19.70
CA GLU A 351 1.69 -1.38 -18.96
C GLU A 351 1.07 0.00 -18.82
N VAL A 352 1.86 1.02 -18.50
CA VAL A 352 1.38 2.41 -18.42
C VAL A 352 0.84 2.89 -19.76
N LYS A 353 1.54 2.62 -20.86
CA LYS A 353 1.08 2.94 -22.23
C LYS A 353 -0.23 2.24 -22.55
N ARG A 354 -0.37 0.95 -22.21
CA ARG A 354 -1.60 0.18 -22.40
C ARG A 354 -2.78 0.85 -21.69
N ARG A 355 -2.62 1.21 -20.41
CA ARG A 355 -3.69 1.86 -19.64
C ARG A 355 -4.01 3.26 -20.13
N ILE A 356 -3.02 4.05 -20.56
CA ILE A 356 -3.29 5.36 -21.19
C ILE A 356 -4.12 5.19 -22.46
N MET A 357 -3.79 4.20 -23.32
CA MET A 357 -4.54 3.94 -24.55
C MET A 357 -5.99 3.49 -24.27
N ILE A 358 -6.18 2.55 -23.34
CA ILE A 358 -7.52 2.10 -22.90
C ILE A 358 -8.31 3.29 -22.36
N GLY A 359 -7.71 4.11 -21.49
CA GLY A 359 -8.36 5.27 -20.90
C GLY A 359 -8.77 6.32 -21.93
N THR A 360 -7.88 6.62 -22.88
CA THR A 360 -8.17 7.54 -23.99
C THR A 360 -9.35 7.03 -24.85
N TYR A 361 -9.37 5.73 -25.14
CA TYR A 361 -10.48 5.12 -25.88
C TYR A 361 -11.81 5.23 -25.12
N VAL A 362 -11.82 4.87 -23.83
CA VAL A 362 -13.00 4.91 -22.96
C VAL A 362 -13.58 6.34 -22.83
N LEU A 363 -12.72 7.36 -22.85
CA LEU A 363 -13.12 8.76 -22.74
C LEU A 363 -13.47 9.40 -24.10
N SER A 364 -13.29 8.69 -25.22
CA SER A 364 -13.55 9.24 -26.54
C SER A 364 -15.05 9.36 -26.84
N HIS A 365 -15.37 10.18 -27.85
CA HIS A 365 -16.75 10.44 -28.27
C HIS A 365 -17.49 9.14 -28.64
N GLY A 366 -18.70 8.97 -28.14
CA GLY A 366 -19.53 7.78 -28.34
C GLY A 366 -19.24 6.63 -27.36
N TYR A 367 -18.09 6.60 -26.68
CA TYR A 367 -17.75 5.54 -25.74
C TYR A 367 -17.85 5.98 -24.27
N TYR A 368 -17.79 7.29 -24.01
CA TYR A 368 -17.87 7.84 -22.66
C TYR A 368 -19.14 7.38 -21.90
N ASP A 369 -20.31 7.52 -22.54
CA ASP A 369 -21.58 7.12 -21.91
C ASP A 369 -21.69 5.61 -21.78
N ALA A 370 -21.24 4.86 -22.79
CA ALA A 370 -21.34 3.41 -22.85
C ALA A 370 -20.42 2.71 -21.84
N TYR A 371 -19.24 3.25 -21.58
CA TYR A 371 -18.24 2.64 -20.69
C TYR A 371 -18.07 3.40 -19.39
N TYR A 372 -17.66 4.68 -19.44
CA TYR A 372 -17.29 5.40 -18.21
C TYR A 372 -18.49 5.67 -17.31
N LEU A 373 -19.57 6.22 -17.84
CA LEU A 373 -20.79 6.46 -17.05
C LEU A 373 -21.43 5.16 -16.58
N GLN A 374 -21.43 4.12 -17.41
CA GLN A 374 -21.94 2.81 -17.00
C GLN A 374 -21.10 2.21 -15.87
N ALA A 375 -19.78 2.30 -15.94
CA ALA A 375 -18.89 1.86 -14.87
C ALA A 375 -19.15 2.62 -13.56
N GLN A 376 -19.40 3.94 -13.60
CA GLN A 376 -19.76 4.74 -12.41
C GLN A 376 -21.09 4.28 -11.79
N LYS A 377 -22.09 3.92 -12.61
CA LYS A 377 -23.36 3.36 -12.12
C LYS A 377 -23.16 2.01 -11.42
N ILE A 378 -22.36 1.12 -12.03
CA ILE A 378 -22.05 -0.19 -11.43
C ILE A 378 -21.20 -0.02 -10.16
N ARG A 379 -20.25 0.91 -10.12
CA ARG A 379 -19.50 1.26 -8.91
C ARG A 379 -20.43 1.56 -7.72
N ARG A 380 -21.53 2.29 -7.96
CA ARG A 380 -22.53 2.57 -6.93
C ARG A 380 -23.26 1.29 -6.45
N LEU A 381 -23.55 0.34 -7.35
CA LEU A 381 -24.15 -0.94 -6.95
C LEU A 381 -23.19 -1.78 -6.12
N ILE A 382 -21.90 -1.80 -6.47
CA ILE A 382 -20.86 -2.47 -5.67
C ILE A 382 -20.77 -1.85 -4.25
N ALA A 383 -20.81 -0.51 -4.15
CA ALA A 383 -20.82 0.16 -2.85
C ALA A 383 -22.09 -0.14 -2.05
N GLN A 384 -23.24 -0.32 -2.72
CA GLN A 384 -24.49 -0.68 -2.07
C GLN A 384 -24.44 -2.08 -1.45
N ASP A 385 -23.80 -3.06 -2.12
CA ASP A 385 -23.62 -4.42 -1.58
C ASP A 385 -22.94 -4.37 -0.18
N PHE A 386 -21.88 -3.56 -0.04
CA PHE A 386 -21.21 -3.38 1.25
C PHE A 386 -22.10 -2.69 2.27
N THR A 387 -22.84 -1.64 1.86
CA THR A 387 -23.77 -0.93 2.75
C THR A 387 -24.81 -1.88 3.32
N ASP A 388 -25.34 -2.80 2.51
CA ASP A 388 -26.32 -3.79 2.95
C ASP A 388 -25.69 -4.90 3.80
N ALA A 389 -24.48 -5.33 3.50
CA ALA A 389 -23.72 -6.30 4.29
C ALA A 389 -23.42 -5.76 5.71
N PHE A 390 -23.00 -4.50 5.84
CA PHE A 390 -22.72 -3.88 7.15
C PHE A 390 -23.94 -3.64 8.04
N LYS A 391 -25.15 -3.87 7.58
CA LYS A 391 -26.34 -3.97 8.45
C LYS A 391 -26.36 -5.28 9.26
N GLN A 392 -25.65 -6.32 8.78
CA GLN A 392 -25.64 -7.67 9.33
C GLN A 392 -24.37 -8.00 10.11
N CYS A 393 -23.24 -7.33 9.80
CA CYS A 393 -21.93 -7.61 10.39
C CYS A 393 -21.17 -6.31 10.74
N ASP A 394 -20.15 -6.44 11.57
CA ASP A 394 -19.33 -5.33 12.05
C ASP A 394 -18.03 -5.18 11.25
N VAL A 395 -17.50 -6.30 10.73
CA VAL A 395 -16.38 -6.37 9.80
C VAL A 395 -16.64 -7.50 8.79
N ILE A 396 -16.05 -7.36 7.60
CA ILE A 396 -16.08 -8.42 6.58
C ILE A 396 -14.69 -9.03 6.48
N MET A 397 -14.60 -10.36 6.37
CA MET A 397 -13.32 -11.05 6.24
C MET A 397 -13.31 -11.98 5.04
N GLY A 398 -12.10 -12.22 4.53
CA GLY A 398 -11.83 -13.17 3.46
C GLY A 398 -10.35 -13.17 3.06
N PRO A 399 -9.97 -13.91 2.01
CA PRO A 399 -8.61 -13.88 1.50
C PRO A 399 -8.27 -12.49 0.93
N THR A 400 -7.00 -12.07 1.06
CA THR A 400 -6.53 -10.84 0.41
C THR A 400 -6.18 -11.07 -1.06
N SER A 401 -5.60 -12.23 -1.37
CA SER A 401 -5.21 -12.63 -2.74
C SER A 401 -5.72 -14.05 -3.00
N PRO A 402 -6.04 -14.42 -4.26
CA PRO A 402 -6.52 -15.76 -4.58
C PRO A 402 -5.45 -16.85 -4.43
N SER A 403 -4.18 -16.50 -4.46
CA SER A 403 -3.03 -17.41 -4.29
C SER A 403 -1.96 -16.75 -3.43
N THR A 404 -0.97 -17.54 -3.00
CA THR A 404 0.30 -17.03 -2.49
C THR A 404 1.08 -16.31 -3.60
N ALA A 405 2.26 -15.74 -3.28
CA ALA A 405 3.11 -15.11 -4.29
C ALA A 405 3.42 -16.10 -5.43
N PHE A 406 3.29 -15.65 -6.68
CA PHE A 406 3.68 -16.39 -7.88
C PHE A 406 5.13 -16.05 -8.26
N ASN A 407 5.72 -16.81 -9.19
CA ASN A 407 7.12 -16.58 -9.58
C ASN A 407 7.25 -15.35 -10.49
N LEU A 408 8.45 -14.75 -10.47
CA LEU A 408 8.80 -13.66 -11.39
C LEU A 408 8.65 -14.14 -12.85
N GLY A 409 7.99 -13.33 -13.68
CA GLY A 409 7.71 -13.61 -15.10
C GLY A 409 6.50 -14.54 -15.36
N GLU A 410 5.95 -15.18 -14.35
CA GLU A 410 4.89 -16.21 -14.53
C GLU A 410 3.60 -15.67 -15.16
N LYS A 411 3.25 -14.43 -14.89
CA LYS A 411 2.03 -13.78 -15.43
C LYS A 411 2.31 -12.68 -16.45
N GLY A 412 3.54 -12.62 -16.98
CA GLY A 412 3.97 -11.53 -17.86
C GLY A 412 3.22 -11.47 -19.19
N ASP A 413 2.83 -12.62 -19.73
CA ASP A 413 2.21 -12.73 -21.06
C ASP A 413 0.68 -12.58 -21.04
N ASP A 414 0.03 -12.63 -19.86
CA ASP A 414 -1.43 -12.51 -19.73
C ASP A 414 -1.82 -11.41 -18.73
N PRO A 415 -2.11 -10.19 -19.22
CA PRO A 415 -2.55 -9.10 -18.36
C PRO A 415 -3.81 -9.41 -17.54
N VAL A 416 -4.72 -10.25 -18.05
CA VAL A 416 -5.96 -10.58 -17.35
C VAL A 416 -5.69 -11.42 -16.11
N GLN A 417 -4.77 -12.39 -16.19
CA GLN A 417 -4.35 -13.16 -15.02
C GLN A 417 -3.68 -12.28 -13.95
N MET A 418 -2.91 -11.28 -14.37
CA MET A 418 -2.35 -10.30 -13.44
C MET A 418 -3.48 -9.50 -12.75
N TYR A 419 -4.48 -9.05 -13.52
CA TYR A 419 -5.62 -8.27 -13.01
C TYR A 419 -6.48 -9.06 -12.03
N LEU A 420 -6.64 -10.35 -12.23
CA LEU A 420 -7.37 -11.24 -11.31
C LEU A 420 -6.65 -11.44 -9.96
N SER A 421 -5.39 -11.09 -9.85
CA SER A 421 -4.67 -11.12 -8.55
C SER A 421 -5.28 -10.18 -7.52
N ASP A 422 -6.01 -9.14 -7.95
CA ASP A 422 -6.64 -8.13 -7.10
C ASP A 422 -8.17 -8.30 -6.95
N ILE A 423 -8.71 -9.47 -7.34
CA ILE A 423 -10.16 -9.72 -7.39
C ILE A 423 -10.87 -9.47 -6.04
N TYR A 424 -10.21 -9.71 -4.91
CA TYR A 424 -10.78 -9.53 -3.56
C TYR A 424 -10.55 -8.13 -3.00
N THR A 425 -9.66 -7.33 -3.59
CA THR A 425 -9.30 -6.01 -3.05
C THR A 425 -9.95 -4.85 -3.77
N ILE A 426 -10.18 -4.96 -5.09
CA ILE A 426 -10.67 -3.87 -5.96
C ILE A 426 -12.04 -3.33 -5.51
N ALA A 427 -12.98 -4.21 -5.12
CA ALA A 427 -14.33 -3.79 -4.70
C ALA A 427 -14.30 -2.79 -3.53
N VAL A 428 -13.36 -2.96 -2.61
CA VAL A 428 -13.16 -2.09 -1.44
C VAL A 428 -12.74 -0.68 -1.84
N ASN A 429 -11.89 -0.56 -2.87
CA ASN A 429 -11.49 0.75 -3.43
C ASN A 429 -12.65 1.42 -4.17
N LEU A 430 -13.38 0.67 -5.00
CA LEU A 430 -14.55 1.17 -5.70
C LEU A 430 -15.61 1.71 -4.74
N ALA A 431 -15.79 1.05 -3.60
CA ALA A 431 -16.70 1.50 -2.55
C ALA A 431 -16.11 2.62 -1.66
N GLY A 432 -14.82 2.93 -1.74
CA GLY A 432 -14.16 3.93 -0.88
C GLY A 432 -13.95 3.50 0.58
N LEU A 433 -14.18 2.23 0.90
CA LEU A 433 -14.12 1.66 2.25
C LEU A 433 -12.68 1.45 2.74
N PRO A 434 -12.45 1.42 4.07
CA PRO A 434 -11.17 0.97 4.62
C PRO A 434 -11.02 -0.54 4.47
N GLY A 435 -9.80 -0.98 4.23
CA GLY A 435 -9.44 -2.39 4.14
C GLY A 435 -8.01 -2.63 4.60
N MET A 436 -7.75 -3.74 5.26
CA MET A 436 -6.42 -4.12 5.69
C MET A 436 -6.13 -5.58 5.38
N SER A 437 -4.84 -5.92 5.30
CA SER A 437 -4.36 -7.30 5.24
C SER A 437 -3.43 -7.56 6.42
N ILE A 438 -3.57 -8.73 7.04
CA ILE A 438 -2.68 -9.24 8.07
C ILE A 438 -2.23 -10.65 7.73
N PRO A 439 -1.01 -11.09 8.11
CA PRO A 439 -0.58 -12.46 7.88
C PRO A 439 -1.40 -13.45 8.71
N CYS A 440 -1.80 -14.56 8.10
CA CYS A 440 -2.63 -15.58 8.75
C CYS A 440 -2.14 -17.03 8.54
N GLY A 441 -1.00 -17.21 7.89
CA GLY A 441 -0.44 -18.53 7.65
C GLY A 441 0.59 -18.54 6.52
N PHE A 442 0.95 -19.75 6.11
CA PHE A 442 1.79 -20.02 4.94
C PHE A 442 1.13 -21.05 4.05
N GLY A 443 1.19 -20.87 2.76
CA GLY A 443 0.76 -21.84 1.77
C GLY A 443 1.70 -23.05 1.69
N SER A 444 1.34 -24.01 0.84
CA SER A 444 2.08 -25.25 0.62
C SER A 444 3.53 -25.04 0.13
N ASN A 445 3.81 -23.89 -0.48
CA ASN A 445 5.14 -23.49 -0.95
C ASN A 445 5.93 -22.63 0.07
N ALA A 446 5.49 -22.62 1.35
CA ALA A 446 6.04 -21.82 2.43
C ALA A 446 6.03 -20.30 2.18
N ARG A 447 5.20 -19.81 1.26
CA ARG A 447 4.97 -18.38 1.02
C ARG A 447 3.79 -17.88 1.87
N PRO A 448 3.84 -16.62 2.35
CA PRO A 448 2.82 -16.07 3.24
C PRO A 448 1.41 -16.02 2.62
N VAL A 449 0.41 -16.09 3.49
CA VAL A 449 -1.02 -15.89 3.19
C VAL A 449 -1.55 -14.74 4.03
N GLY A 450 -2.32 -13.83 3.40
CA GLY A 450 -2.96 -12.70 4.05
C GLY A 450 -4.46 -12.87 4.23
N LEU A 451 -4.94 -12.58 5.44
CA LEU A 451 -6.36 -12.37 5.75
C LEU A 451 -6.73 -10.92 5.49
N GLN A 452 -7.75 -10.67 4.69
CA GLN A 452 -8.31 -9.34 4.51
C GLN A 452 -9.39 -9.07 5.55
N ILE A 453 -9.35 -7.87 6.16
CA ILE A 453 -10.38 -7.32 7.04
C ILE A 453 -10.88 -6.02 6.39
N ILE A 454 -12.19 -5.92 6.18
CA ILE A 454 -12.84 -4.75 5.57
C ILE A 454 -13.77 -4.16 6.62
N GLY A 455 -13.66 -2.86 6.85
CA GLY A 455 -14.51 -2.09 7.75
C GLY A 455 -15.53 -1.24 7.02
N ASN A 456 -16.56 -0.81 7.72
CA ASN A 456 -17.41 0.28 7.25
C ASN A 456 -16.63 1.60 7.24
N TYR A 457 -17.15 2.64 6.61
CA TYR A 457 -16.52 3.96 6.58
C TYR A 457 -16.09 4.40 7.98
N PHE A 458 -14.84 4.82 8.11
CA PHE A 458 -14.23 5.32 9.35
C PHE A 458 -14.17 4.32 10.50
N ALA A 459 -14.18 3.02 10.19
CA ALA A 459 -14.05 1.94 11.17
C ALA A 459 -12.60 1.45 11.35
N GLU A 460 -11.59 2.23 10.96
CA GLU A 460 -10.18 1.84 11.02
C GLU A 460 -9.75 1.41 12.42
N ALA A 461 -10.17 2.12 13.48
CA ALA A 461 -9.82 1.76 14.86
C ALA A 461 -10.39 0.38 15.25
N ARG A 462 -11.62 0.06 14.82
CA ARG A 462 -12.21 -1.28 15.01
C ARG A 462 -11.44 -2.34 14.25
N MET A 463 -11.09 -2.09 12.99
CA MET A 463 -10.30 -3.02 12.18
C MET A 463 -8.94 -3.32 12.80
N LEU A 464 -8.28 -2.27 13.30
CA LEU A 464 -6.99 -2.38 13.99
C LEU A 464 -7.12 -3.16 15.31
N ASN A 465 -8.19 -2.94 16.09
CA ASN A 465 -8.49 -3.74 17.27
C ASN A 465 -8.67 -5.23 16.90
N VAL A 466 -9.50 -5.52 15.90
CA VAL A 466 -9.76 -6.90 15.43
C VAL A 466 -8.45 -7.57 15.00
N ALA A 467 -7.61 -6.88 14.24
CA ALA A 467 -6.31 -7.38 13.81
C ALA A 467 -5.34 -7.57 15.00
N HIS A 468 -5.32 -6.62 15.93
CA HIS A 468 -4.43 -6.67 17.10
C HIS A 468 -4.78 -7.84 18.03
N GLN A 469 -6.04 -8.07 18.32
CA GLN A 469 -6.48 -9.20 19.14
C GLN A 469 -6.09 -10.56 18.52
N TYR A 470 -6.20 -10.70 17.20
CA TYR A 470 -5.72 -11.87 16.48
C TYR A 470 -4.19 -12.03 16.58
N GLN A 471 -3.45 -10.91 16.49
CA GLN A 471 -1.99 -10.90 16.60
C GLN A 471 -1.50 -11.19 18.02
N LEU A 472 -2.29 -10.91 19.06
CA LEU A 472 -2.00 -11.35 20.44
C LEU A 472 -2.21 -12.85 20.63
N ALA A 473 -3.15 -13.47 19.89
CA ALA A 473 -3.45 -14.90 19.95
C ALA A 473 -2.56 -15.77 19.03
N THR A 474 -1.83 -15.14 18.10
CA THR A 474 -1.02 -15.83 17.08
C THR A 474 0.35 -15.17 16.90
N ASP A 475 1.26 -15.85 16.19
CA ASP A 475 2.62 -15.35 15.97
C ASP A 475 2.95 -15.00 14.50
N TRP A 476 1.98 -15.08 13.59
CA TRP A 476 2.23 -14.92 12.16
C TRP A 476 2.92 -13.60 11.79
N HIS A 477 2.53 -12.49 12.42
CA HIS A 477 3.07 -11.15 12.21
C HIS A 477 4.50 -10.97 12.74
N SER A 478 4.95 -11.82 13.65
CA SER A 478 6.29 -11.76 14.25
C SER A 478 7.34 -12.55 13.44
N ARG A 479 6.89 -13.44 12.57
CA ARG A 479 7.77 -14.28 11.75
C ARG A 479 8.57 -13.44 10.75
N ALA A 480 9.75 -13.92 10.43
CA ALA A 480 10.67 -13.26 9.51
C ALA A 480 11.20 -14.26 8.47
N PRO A 481 11.53 -13.80 7.24
CA PRO A 481 12.21 -14.62 6.26
C PRO A 481 13.52 -15.18 6.82
N GLN A 482 13.84 -16.43 6.49
CA GLN A 482 15.11 -17.06 6.91
C GLN A 482 16.24 -16.64 5.98
N GLY A 483 17.42 -16.44 6.53
CA GLY A 483 18.63 -16.13 5.75
C GLY A 483 18.72 -14.68 5.24
N ILE A 484 17.85 -13.80 5.68
CA ILE A 484 17.86 -12.36 5.34
C ILE A 484 18.10 -11.50 6.57
#